data_56a592667edf09afb6a83825843e95c8
#
_entry.id   56a592667edf09afb6a83825843e95c8
#
_cell.length_a   1.000
_cell.length_b   1.000
_cell.length_c   1.000
_cell.angle_alpha   90.00
_cell.angle_beta   90.00
_cell.angle_gamma   90.00
#
_symmetry.space_group_name_H-M   'P 1'
#
loop_
_entity.id
_entity.type
_entity.pdbx_description
1 polymer ?
#
loop_
_entity_poly.entity_id
_entity_poly.type
_entity_poly.pdbx_seq_one_letter_code
_entity_poly.pdbx_strand_id
1 'polypeptide(L)' 'MEKQKAIKLAGSQTKLAVILGVSQAAISQWGEDVPVMRIYQLKTLKPEWFVGEPTKLSEVVVDPL' A
#
# COMPACT_ATOMS: atom_id res chain seq x y z
N MET A 1 4.62 0.81 -4.73
CA MET A 1 3.25 1.18 -5.17
C MET A 1 3.19 2.69 -5.34
N GLU A 2 2.63 3.12 -6.43
CA GLU A 2 2.49 4.54 -6.66
C GLU A 2 1.43 5.14 -5.78
N LYS A 3 1.67 6.34 -5.33
CA LYS A 3 0.72 7.02 -4.46
C LYS A 3 -0.64 7.15 -5.14
N GLN A 4 -0.64 7.49 -6.42
CA GLN A 4 -1.91 7.66 -7.13
C GLN A 4 -2.68 6.35 -7.20
N LYS A 5 -1.98 5.24 -7.33
CA LYS A 5 -2.64 3.96 -7.39
C LYS A 5 -3.31 3.67 -6.04
N ALA A 6 -2.62 3.97 -4.95
CA ALA A 6 -3.18 3.74 -3.62
C ALA A 6 -4.41 4.62 -3.41
N ILE A 7 -4.35 5.87 -3.86
CA ILE A 7 -5.48 6.76 -3.72
C ILE A 7 -6.66 6.24 -4.51
N LYS A 8 -6.40 5.74 -5.71
CA LYS A 8 -7.45 5.23 -6.53
C LYS A 8 -8.08 3.99 -5.91
N LEU A 9 -7.28 3.10 -5.36
CA LEU A 9 -7.80 1.90 -4.73
C LEU A 9 -8.64 2.24 -3.50
N ALA A 10 -8.26 3.28 -2.76
CA ALA A 10 -9.00 3.67 -1.58
C ALA A 10 -10.26 4.46 -1.91
N GLY A 11 -10.26 5.07 -3.07
CA GLY A 11 -11.37 5.91 -3.49
C GLY A 11 -11.06 7.40 -3.43
N SER A 12 -10.24 7.82 -2.52
CA SER A 12 -9.82 9.21 -2.44
C SER A 12 -8.67 9.32 -1.47
N GLN A 13 -7.99 10.45 -1.48
CA GLN A 13 -6.88 10.66 -0.57
C GLN A 13 -7.38 10.69 0.87
N THR A 14 -8.56 11.23 1.10
CA THR A 14 -9.13 11.26 2.43
C THR A 14 -9.37 9.84 2.94
N LYS A 15 -9.91 8.98 2.09
CA LYS A 15 -10.17 7.62 2.51
C LYS A 15 -8.88 6.86 2.75
N LEU A 16 -7.87 7.12 1.95
CA LEU A 16 -6.58 6.47 2.15
C LEU A 16 -6.01 6.90 3.50
N ALA A 17 -6.14 8.17 3.84
CA ALA A 17 -5.64 8.67 5.12
C ALA A 17 -6.35 7.97 6.27
N VAL A 18 -7.64 7.77 6.16
CA VAL A 18 -8.40 7.11 7.20
C VAL A 18 -7.96 5.66 7.33
N ILE A 19 -7.76 4.98 6.22
CA ILE A 19 -7.35 3.60 6.25
C ILE A 19 -6.00 3.46 6.96
N LEU A 20 -5.08 4.36 6.68
CA LEU A 20 -3.76 4.29 7.26
C LEU A 20 -3.64 4.95 8.62
N GLY A 21 -4.64 5.70 9.01
CA GLY A 21 -4.58 6.41 10.30
C GLY A 21 -3.63 7.59 10.27
N VAL A 22 -3.47 8.22 9.11
CA VAL A 22 -2.59 9.39 9.00
C VAL A 22 -3.38 10.57 8.46
N SER A 23 -2.77 11.75 8.44
CA SER A 23 -3.45 12.91 7.91
C SER A 23 -3.29 12.99 6.41
N GLN A 24 -4.14 13.76 5.76
CA GLN A 24 -4.00 13.95 4.33
C GLN A 24 -2.70 14.65 4.02
N ALA A 25 -2.26 15.52 4.91
CA ALA A 25 -1.01 16.22 4.71
C ALA A 25 0.15 15.24 4.67
N ALA A 26 0.10 14.20 5.48
CA ALA A 26 1.13 13.20 5.49
C ALA A 26 1.20 12.49 4.14
N ILE A 27 0.04 12.20 3.57
CA ILE A 27 0.00 11.56 2.26
C ILE A 27 0.55 12.50 1.21
N SER A 28 0.21 13.76 1.30
CA SER A 28 0.69 14.73 0.33
C SER A 28 2.20 14.87 0.37
N GLN A 29 2.80 14.59 1.51
CA GLN A 29 4.23 14.70 1.62
C GLN A 29 4.97 13.50 1.03
N TRP A 30 4.29 12.44 0.73
CA TRP A 30 4.93 11.32 0.06
C TRP A 30 5.30 11.78 -1.34
N GLY A 31 6.31 11.29 -1.92
CA GLY A 31 6.64 11.67 -3.27
C GLY A 31 5.68 10.97 -4.21
N GLU A 32 6.21 10.32 -5.20
CA GLU A 32 5.35 9.64 -6.14
C GLU A 32 5.01 8.26 -5.68
N ASP A 33 5.76 7.71 -4.74
CA ASP A 33 5.52 6.37 -4.27
C ASP A 33 5.12 6.34 -2.82
N VAL A 34 4.38 5.32 -2.46
CA VAL A 34 3.99 5.11 -1.07
C VAL A 34 5.21 4.62 -0.31
N PRO A 35 5.48 5.16 0.88
CA PRO A 35 6.63 4.71 1.65
C PRO A 35 6.54 3.23 1.98
N VAL A 36 7.66 2.58 2.01
CA VAL A 36 7.73 1.15 2.28
C VAL A 36 6.99 0.74 3.54
N MET A 37 7.16 1.51 4.59
CA MET A 37 6.48 1.17 5.83
C MET A 37 4.98 1.18 5.66
N ARG A 38 4.47 2.09 4.86
CA ARG A 38 3.04 2.15 4.63
C ARG A 38 2.57 1.02 3.73
N ILE A 39 3.45 0.55 2.85
CA ILE A 39 3.10 -0.58 2.01
C ILE A 39 2.91 -1.81 2.88
N TYR A 40 3.78 -2.01 3.86
CA TYR A 40 3.61 -3.14 4.76
C TYR A 40 2.30 -3.02 5.54
N GLN A 41 1.99 -1.81 5.97
CA GLN A 41 0.75 -1.58 6.69
C GLN A 41 -0.44 -1.90 5.80
N LEU A 42 -0.39 -1.48 4.54
CA LEU A 42 -1.48 -1.74 3.61
C LEU A 42 -1.61 -3.23 3.32
N LYS A 43 -0.52 -3.96 3.27
CA LYS A 43 -0.61 -5.39 3.04
C LYS A 43 -1.34 -6.08 4.18
N THR A 44 -1.25 -5.53 5.37
CA THR A 44 -1.94 -6.07 6.51
C THR A 44 -3.40 -5.63 6.52
N LEU A 45 -3.66 -4.36 6.20
CA LEU A 45 -5.01 -3.82 6.28
C LEU A 45 -5.85 -4.12 5.06
N LYS A 46 -5.24 -4.11 3.90
CA LYS A 46 -5.94 -4.30 2.65
C LYS A 46 -5.19 -5.29 1.77
N PRO A 47 -5.10 -6.52 2.20
CA PRO A 47 -4.35 -7.51 1.42
C PRO A 47 -4.93 -7.70 0.03
N GLU A 48 -6.21 -7.43 -0.13
CA GLU A 48 -6.84 -7.59 -1.43
C GLU A 48 -6.28 -6.62 -2.47
N TRP A 49 -5.63 -5.55 -2.04
CA TRP A 49 -5.06 -4.60 -2.98
C TRP A 49 -3.82 -5.20 -3.67
N PHE A 50 -3.28 -6.24 -3.09
CA PHE A 50 -2.07 -6.83 -3.60
C PHE A 50 -2.27 -8.20 -4.24
N VAL A 51 -3.49 -8.62 -4.32
CA VAL A 51 -3.82 -9.88 -4.94
C VAL A 51 -3.56 -9.76 -6.43
N GLY A 52 -2.94 -10.66 -7.00
CA GLY A 52 -2.65 -10.63 -8.41
C GLY A 52 -1.35 -9.98 -8.77
N GLU A 53 -0.66 -9.38 -7.83
CA GLU A 53 0.62 -8.84 -8.15
C GLU A 53 1.59 -9.97 -8.29
N PRO A 54 2.46 -9.90 -9.24
CA PRO A 54 3.41 -10.95 -9.44
C PRO A 54 4.44 -10.81 -8.42
N THR A 55 4.26 -11.25 -7.29
CA THR A 55 5.15 -11.01 -6.31
C THR A 55 6.21 -11.96 -6.25
N LYS A 56 7.31 -11.59 -6.32
CA LYS A 56 8.36 -12.43 -6.17
C LYS A 56 8.38 -12.87 -4.82
N LEU A 57 7.78 -12.20 -3.97
CA LEU A 57 7.67 -12.53 -2.71
C LEU A 57 7.25 -13.88 -2.52
N SER A 58 6.31 -14.26 -3.23
CA SER A 58 5.77 -15.48 -3.03
C SER A 58 6.76 -16.52 -3.26
N GLU A 59 7.60 -16.36 -4.15
CA GLU A 59 8.49 -17.34 -4.42
C GLU A 59 9.45 -17.46 -3.36
N VAL A 60 9.80 -16.45 -2.84
CA VAL A 60 10.73 -16.49 -1.85
C VAL A 60 10.28 -17.29 -0.74
N VAL A 61 9.18 -17.07 -0.37
CA VAL A 61 8.63 -17.70 0.69
C VAL A 61 8.65 -19.08 0.57
N VAL A 62 8.32 -19.50 -0.46
CA VAL A 62 8.23 -20.76 -0.65
C VAL A 62 9.28 -21.50 -0.28
N ASP A 63 10.16 -21.25 -0.59
CA ASP A 63 11.10 -22.03 -0.41
C ASP A 63 11.51 -22.42 0.73
N PRO A 64 11.61 -22.12 1.36
CA PRO A 64 12.19 -22.56 2.40
C PRO A 64 11.79 -23.77 2.87
N LEU A 65 11.63 -24.08 2.79
CA LEU A 65 11.32 -25.10 3.34
C LEU A 65 11.51 -25.77 3.33
#